data_e4f59f05940173fe578d769d7cdbd67b
#
_entry.id   e4f59f05940173fe578d769d7cdbd67b
#
_cell.length_a   1.000
_cell.length_b   1.000
_cell.length_c   1.000
_cell.angle_alpha   90.00
_cell.angle_beta   90.00
_cell.angle_gamma   90.00
#
_symmetry.space_group_name_H-M   'P 1'
#
loop_
_entity.id
_entity.type
_entity.pdbx_description
1 polymer ?
#
loop_
_entity_poly.entity_id
_entity_poly.type
_entity_poly.pdbx_seq_one_letter_code
_entity_poly.pdbx_strand_id
1 'polypeptide(L)'
;MLAVSNEIKIVIGSWGSFNECNERAYGSKWLDLADYSDWDEIEEELKAEGFELDGMDEELFIQDVDNFPSGAANWDYVNPQEFFELLQEADVLDDPGKYDVMMAFIEVRGYNEFKDRVDKYGSRWDDDIRLYKN
;
A
#
# COMPACT_ATOMS: atom_id res chain seq x y z
N MET A 1 1.76 4.59 -22.73
CA MET A 1 1.91 4.68 -22.11
C MET A 1 2.38 4.68 -21.29
N LEU A 2 2.16 4.79 -21.22
CA LEU A 2 2.63 4.86 -20.54
C LEU A 2 2.88 4.58 -19.42
N ALA A 3 3.55 4.76 -19.30
CA ALA A 3 3.92 4.26 -18.09
C ALA A 3 3.01 4.64 -17.04
N VAL A 4 2.76 3.74 -16.27
CA VAL A 4 1.91 3.80 -15.17
C VAL A 4 2.73 3.69 -13.92
N SER A 5 3.56 4.70 -13.72
CA SER A 5 4.49 4.74 -12.60
C SER A 5 3.78 4.74 -11.26
N ASN A 6 2.49 5.14 -11.25
CA ASN A 6 1.71 5.17 -10.02
C ASN A 6 0.89 3.91 -9.77
N GLU A 7 1.12 2.85 -10.53
CA GLU A 7 0.44 1.56 -10.31
C GLU A 7 1.12 0.80 -9.17
N ILE A 8 0.84 1.23 -7.95
CA ILE A 8 1.37 0.53 -6.78
C ILE A 8 0.55 -0.73 -6.56
N LYS A 9 1.24 -1.86 -6.51
CA LYS A 9 0.59 -3.17 -6.33
C LYS A 9 1.13 -3.84 -5.08
N ILE A 10 0.28 -4.60 -4.41
CA ILE A 10 0.70 -5.38 -3.25
C ILE A 10 0.17 -6.80 -3.34
N VAL A 11 0.85 -7.71 -2.64
CA VAL A 11 0.35 -9.04 -2.34
C VAL A 11 0.02 -9.05 -0.86
N ILE A 12 -1.21 -9.40 -0.54
CA ILE A 12 -1.65 -9.49 0.87
C ILE A 12 -1.57 -10.93 1.32
N GLY A 13 -0.95 -11.16 2.45
CA GLY A 13 -0.91 -12.46 3.10
C GLY A 13 -1.62 -12.42 4.44
N SER A 14 -1.82 -13.58 5.03
CA SER A 14 -2.38 -13.69 6.37
C SER A 14 -1.45 -14.56 7.20
N TRP A 15 -1.25 -14.15 8.45
CA TRP A 15 -0.40 -14.94 9.35
C TRP A 15 -0.99 -16.32 9.62
N GLY A 16 -2.34 -16.43 9.68
CA GLY A 16 -2.99 -17.72 9.88
C GLY A 16 -2.68 -18.70 8.77
N SER A 17 -2.87 -18.29 7.51
CA SER A 17 -2.61 -19.16 6.37
C SER A 17 -1.11 -19.42 6.19
N PHE A 18 -0.27 -18.40 6.44
CA PHE A 18 1.16 -18.56 6.34
C PHE A 18 1.66 -19.63 7.32
N ASN A 19 1.18 -19.58 8.56
CA ASN A 19 1.58 -20.53 9.59
C ASN A 19 1.05 -21.92 9.32
N GLU A 20 -0.12 -22.04 8.70
CA GLU A 20 -0.71 -23.34 8.37
C GLU A 20 -0.15 -23.94 7.09
N CYS A 21 0.60 -23.17 6.32
CA CYS A 21 1.18 -23.60 5.05
C CYS A 21 0.10 -24.10 4.07
N ASN A 22 -1.09 -23.47 4.11
CA ASN A 22 -2.16 -23.83 3.18
C ASN A 22 -1.99 -23.06 1.86
N GLU A 23 -2.96 -23.19 0.95
CA GLU A 23 -2.87 -22.56 -0.38
C GLU A 23 -2.67 -21.05 -0.30
N ARG A 24 -3.31 -20.40 0.68
CA ARG A 24 -3.23 -18.95 0.83
C ARG A 24 -1.92 -18.48 1.47
N ALA A 25 -1.03 -19.41 1.84
CA ALA A 25 0.29 -19.06 2.36
C ALA A 25 1.13 -18.31 1.31
N TYR A 26 0.81 -18.48 0.04
CA TYR A 26 1.50 -17.74 -1.04
C TYR A 26 0.95 -16.32 -1.20
N GLY A 27 -0.10 -15.97 -0.46
CA GLY A 27 -0.70 -14.65 -0.51
C GLY A 27 -1.74 -14.52 -1.60
N SER A 28 -2.29 -13.32 -1.71
CA SER A 28 -3.26 -12.99 -2.74
C SER A 28 -2.57 -12.88 -4.10
N LYS A 29 -3.36 -12.73 -5.16
CA LYS A 29 -2.79 -12.24 -6.41
C LYS A 29 -2.29 -10.80 -6.19
N TRP A 30 -1.56 -10.26 -7.16
CA TRP A 30 -1.16 -8.85 -7.13
C TRP A 30 -2.41 -7.96 -7.21
N LEU A 31 -2.51 -7.03 -6.29
CA LEU A 31 -3.65 -6.11 -6.23
C LEU A 31 -3.15 -4.72 -6.60
N ASP A 32 -3.71 -4.16 -7.69
CA ASP A 32 -3.39 -2.78 -8.08
C ASP A 32 -4.27 -1.85 -7.24
N LEU A 33 -3.64 -1.11 -6.34
CA LEU A 33 -4.39 -0.33 -5.36
C LEU A 33 -5.23 0.77 -5.98
N ALA A 34 -4.89 1.23 -7.18
CA ALA A 34 -5.69 2.25 -7.87
C ALA A 34 -7.00 1.70 -8.41
N ASP A 35 -7.15 0.37 -8.47
CA ASP A 35 -8.39 -0.26 -8.97
C ASP A 35 -9.52 -0.29 -7.95
N TYR A 36 -9.25 0.08 -6.71
CA TYR A 36 -10.22 -0.07 -5.61
C TYR A 36 -10.58 1.29 -5.03
N SER A 37 -11.88 1.50 -4.80
CA SER A 37 -12.37 2.75 -4.23
C SER A 37 -12.23 2.81 -2.72
N ASP A 38 -12.33 1.66 -2.06
CA ASP A 38 -12.24 1.58 -0.61
C ASP A 38 -11.74 0.20 -0.19
N TRP A 39 -11.48 0.05 1.09
CA TRP A 39 -10.99 -1.22 1.63
C TRP A 39 -12.00 -2.35 1.49
N ASP A 40 -13.29 -2.04 1.54
CA ASP A 40 -14.32 -3.08 1.41
C ASP A 40 -14.21 -3.81 0.08
N GLU A 41 -13.86 -3.10 -0.99
CA GLU A 41 -13.67 -3.74 -2.30
C GLU A 41 -12.49 -4.69 -2.29
N ILE A 42 -11.42 -4.34 -1.58
CA ILE A 42 -10.26 -5.22 -1.45
C ILE A 42 -10.66 -6.46 -0.65
N GLU A 43 -11.45 -6.30 0.41
CA GLU A 43 -11.92 -7.44 1.19
C GLU A 43 -12.75 -8.39 0.35
N GLU A 44 -13.60 -7.85 -0.53
CA GLU A 44 -14.39 -8.70 -1.41
C GLU A 44 -13.50 -9.51 -2.34
N GLU A 45 -12.42 -8.90 -2.84
CA GLU A 45 -11.47 -9.60 -3.67
C GLU A 45 -10.77 -10.72 -2.91
N LEU A 46 -10.37 -10.45 -1.67
CA LEU A 46 -9.72 -11.46 -0.82
C LEU A 46 -10.66 -12.62 -0.52
N LYS A 47 -11.92 -12.32 -0.23
CA LYS A 47 -12.92 -13.35 0.02
C LYS A 47 -13.14 -14.21 -1.22
N ALA A 48 -13.14 -13.59 -2.39
CA ALA A 48 -13.27 -14.32 -3.65
C ALA A 48 -12.11 -15.28 -3.87
N GLU A 49 -10.93 -14.98 -3.31
CA GLU A 49 -9.76 -15.85 -3.38
C GLU A 49 -9.73 -16.89 -2.26
N GLY A 50 -10.74 -16.91 -1.40
CA GLY A 50 -10.85 -17.91 -0.35
C GLY A 50 -10.36 -17.47 1.03
N PHE A 51 -9.98 -16.20 1.21
CA PHE A 51 -9.54 -15.72 2.52
C PHE A 51 -10.71 -15.68 3.49
N GLU A 52 -10.46 -16.16 4.71
CA GLU A 52 -11.46 -16.21 5.79
C GLU A 52 -11.18 -15.04 6.75
N LEU A 53 -11.65 -13.87 6.37
CA LEU A 53 -11.27 -12.63 7.06
C LEU A 53 -11.80 -12.53 8.49
N ASP A 54 -12.88 -13.24 8.80
CA ASP A 54 -13.43 -13.30 10.16
C ASP A 54 -12.94 -14.53 10.91
N GLY A 55 -11.94 -15.22 10.40
CA GLY A 55 -11.45 -16.47 10.96
C GLY A 55 -9.95 -16.59 10.84
N MET A 56 -9.50 -17.63 10.13
CA MET A 56 -8.07 -17.95 10.02
C MET A 56 -7.25 -16.80 9.46
N ASP A 57 -7.81 -16.00 8.55
CA ASP A 57 -7.09 -14.96 7.82
C ASP A 57 -7.38 -13.55 8.34
N GLU A 58 -7.74 -13.39 9.61
CA GLU A 58 -8.08 -12.07 10.11
C GLU A 58 -6.87 -11.14 10.30
N GLU A 59 -5.68 -11.70 10.53
CA GLU A 59 -4.47 -10.90 10.70
C GLU A 59 -3.69 -10.86 9.39
N LEU A 60 -3.79 -9.72 8.70
CA LEU A 60 -3.21 -9.53 7.38
C LEU A 60 -1.88 -8.79 7.45
N PHE A 61 -1.02 -9.07 6.49
CA PHE A 61 0.23 -8.31 6.32
C PHE A 61 0.50 -8.15 4.82
N ILE A 62 1.46 -7.29 4.49
CA ILE A 62 1.87 -7.09 3.10
C ILE A 62 3.01 -8.05 2.82
N GLN A 63 2.76 -8.99 1.92
CA GLN A 63 3.73 -10.02 1.60
C GLN A 63 4.73 -9.56 0.55
N ASP A 64 4.30 -8.69 -0.36
CA ASP A 64 5.18 -8.13 -1.39
C ASP A 64 4.62 -6.81 -1.89
N VAL A 65 5.50 -5.95 -2.39
CA VAL A 65 5.10 -4.65 -2.98
C VAL A 65 5.78 -4.49 -4.33
N ASP A 66 5.11 -3.75 -5.22
CA ASP A 66 5.65 -3.41 -6.54
C ASP A 66 5.38 -1.92 -6.80
N ASN A 67 6.32 -1.26 -7.45
CA ASN A 67 6.27 0.17 -7.75
C ASN A 67 6.25 1.04 -6.50
N PHE A 68 6.84 0.51 -5.41
CA PHE A 68 7.02 1.21 -4.16
C PHE A 68 8.33 0.69 -3.56
N PRO A 69 9.12 1.53 -2.86
CA PRO A 69 10.44 1.07 -2.39
C PRO A 69 10.31 -0.11 -1.43
N SER A 70 10.79 -1.27 -1.86
CA SER A 70 10.66 -2.50 -1.06
C SER A 70 11.41 -2.42 0.26
N GLY A 71 12.47 -1.61 0.32
CA GLY A 71 13.24 -1.44 1.55
C GLY A 71 12.73 -0.34 2.46
N ALA A 72 11.61 0.31 2.12
CA ALA A 72 11.12 1.46 2.87
C ALA A 72 10.59 1.10 4.25
N ALA A 73 10.08 -0.12 4.41
CA ALA A 73 9.46 -0.53 5.66
C ALA A 73 9.64 -2.02 5.86
N ASN A 74 9.41 -2.47 7.10
CA ASN A 74 9.32 -3.90 7.37
C ASN A 74 7.88 -4.31 7.12
N TRP A 75 7.63 -4.82 5.93
CA TRP A 75 6.28 -5.08 5.44
C TRP A 75 5.51 -6.09 6.28
N ASP A 76 6.20 -6.98 6.99
CA ASP A 76 5.57 -7.93 7.89
C ASP A 76 4.75 -7.23 8.98
N TYR A 77 5.10 -6.00 9.31
CA TYR A 77 4.45 -5.25 10.37
C TYR A 77 3.58 -4.12 9.86
N VAL A 78 3.39 -4.03 8.54
CA VAL A 78 2.54 -2.98 7.96
C VAL A 78 1.16 -3.55 7.70
N ASN A 79 0.14 -2.89 8.25
CA ASN A 79 -1.25 -3.30 8.03
C ASN A 79 -1.67 -2.90 6.61
N PRO A 80 -2.15 -3.83 5.78
CA PRO A 80 -2.52 -3.50 4.40
C PRO A 80 -3.61 -2.45 4.27
N GLN A 81 -4.59 -2.45 5.16
CA GLN A 81 -5.65 -1.46 5.14
C GLN A 81 -5.10 -0.06 5.41
N GLU A 82 -4.25 0.05 6.44
CA GLU A 82 -3.63 1.34 6.76
C GLU A 82 -2.77 1.85 5.62
N PHE A 83 -2.02 0.95 4.98
CA PHE A 83 -1.17 1.32 3.86
C PHE A 83 -2.01 1.83 2.68
N PHE A 84 -3.06 1.10 2.34
CA PHE A 84 -3.96 1.50 1.25
C PHE A 84 -4.59 2.87 1.54
N GLU A 85 -5.11 3.04 2.76
CA GLU A 85 -5.77 4.29 3.13
C GLU A 85 -4.80 5.46 3.20
N LEU A 86 -3.56 5.21 3.61
CA LEU A 86 -2.51 6.22 3.59
C LEU A 86 -2.26 6.71 2.17
N LEU A 87 -2.14 5.80 1.21
CA LEU A 87 -1.90 6.18 -0.18
C LEU A 87 -3.08 6.91 -0.78
N GLN A 88 -4.30 6.54 -0.40
CA GLN A 88 -5.48 7.28 -0.84
C GLN A 88 -5.49 8.69 -0.28
N GLU A 89 -5.20 8.83 0.99
CA GLU A 89 -5.18 10.15 1.62
C GLU A 89 -4.09 11.03 1.05
N ALA A 90 -2.94 10.44 0.73
CA ALA A 90 -1.84 11.16 0.11
C ALA A 90 -2.12 11.53 -1.35
N ASP A 91 -3.17 10.95 -1.94
CA ASP A 91 -3.61 11.25 -3.30
C ASP A 91 -2.56 10.86 -4.34
N VAL A 92 -1.83 9.77 -4.08
CA VAL A 92 -0.75 9.31 -4.97
C VAL A 92 -1.18 8.20 -5.93
N LEU A 93 -2.35 7.58 -5.70
CA LEU A 93 -2.75 6.44 -6.51
C LEU A 93 -3.20 6.84 -7.91
N ASP A 94 -3.72 8.05 -8.06
CA ASP A 94 -4.19 8.53 -9.36
C ASP A 94 -3.57 9.86 -9.77
N ASP A 95 -2.48 10.28 -9.10
CA ASP A 95 -1.77 11.52 -9.42
C ASP A 95 -0.28 11.19 -9.60
N PRO A 96 0.17 11.02 -10.87
CA PRO A 96 1.59 10.67 -11.11
C PRO A 96 2.58 11.69 -10.58
N GLY A 97 2.20 12.97 -10.56
CA GLY A 97 3.08 14.00 -10.01
C GLY A 97 3.30 13.82 -8.53
N LYS A 98 2.23 13.57 -7.78
CA LYS A 98 2.35 13.30 -6.35
C LYS A 98 3.07 11.99 -6.08
N TYR A 99 2.84 10.98 -6.91
CA TYR A 99 3.56 9.72 -6.79
C TYR A 99 5.07 9.94 -6.90
N ASP A 100 5.51 10.72 -7.88
CA ASP A 100 6.94 11.00 -8.08
C ASP A 100 7.53 11.74 -6.88
N VAL A 101 6.80 12.71 -6.33
CA VAL A 101 7.24 13.44 -5.14
C VAL A 101 7.35 12.49 -3.95
N MET A 102 6.37 11.61 -3.78
CA MET A 102 6.40 10.61 -2.71
C MET A 102 7.62 9.73 -2.80
N MET A 103 7.91 9.21 -3.99
CA MET A 103 9.05 8.31 -4.16
C MET A 103 10.36 9.01 -3.81
N ALA A 104 10.53 10.26 -4.26
CA ALA A 104 11.73 11.03 -3.93
C ALA A 104 11.81 11.33 -2.43
N PHE A 105 10.68 11.69 -1.82
CA PHE A 105 10.63 11.99 -0.40
C PHE A 105 11.01 10.78 0.46
N ILE A 106 10.44 9.61 0.13
CA ILE A 106 10.71 8.39 0.89
C ILE A 106 12.18 8.00 0.76
N GLU A 107 12.77 8.17 -0.44
CA GLU A 107 14.17 7.86 -0.64
C GLU A 107 15.09 8.66 0.28
N VAL A 108 14.75 9.93 0.51
CA VAL A 108 15.57 10.85 1.30
C VAL A 108 15.20 10.84 2.78
N ARG A 109 13.91 10.82 3.09
CA ARG A 109 13.43 11.03 4.46
C ARG A 109 12.81 9.78 5.09
N GLY A 110 12.46 8.77 4.28
CA GLY A 110 11.94 7.51 4.78
C GLY A 110 10.42 7.45 4.84
N TYR A 111 9.93 6.22 4.94
CA TYR A 111 8.51 5.92 4.94
C TYR A 111 7.78 6.50 6.17
N ASN A 112 8.40 6.37 7.33
CA ASN A 112 7.74 6.84 8.57
C ASN A 112 7.52 8.35 8.55
N GLU A 113 8.47 9.10 8.01
CA GLU A 113 8.31 10.55 7.93
C GLU A 113 7.23 10.91 6.91
N PHE A 114 7.15 10.19 5.80
CA PHE A 114 6.07 10.35 4.83
C PHE A 114 4.71 10.11 5.49
N LYS A 115 4.59 9.01 6.23
CA LYS A 115 3.35 8.67 6.91
C LYS A 115 2.94 9.77 7.89
N ASP A 116 3.89 10.27 8.67
CA ASP A 116 3.62 11.33 9.64
C ASP A 116 3.14 12.61 8.95
N ARG A 117 3.71 12.95 7.80
CA ARG A 117 3.30 14.14 7.06
C ARG A 117 1.89 13.99 6.50
N VAL A 118 1.55 12.83 5.98
CA VAL A 118 0.19 12.59 5.47
C VAL A 118 -0.82 12.62 6.62
N ASP A 119 -0.45 12.02 7.76
CA ASP A 119 -1.32 12.07 8.95
C ASP A 119 -1.59 13.51 9.39
N LYS A 120 -0.61 14.39 9.24
CA LYS A 120 -0.72 15.77 9.70
C LYS A 120 -1.39 16.69 8.69
N TYR A 121 -1.10 16.51 7.40
CA TYR A 121 -1.50 17.46 6.36
C TYR A 121 -2.46 16.87 5.31
N GLY A 122 -2.72 15.55 5.36
CA GLY A 122 -3.59 14.91 4.38
C GLY A 122 -3.02 15.02 2.98
N SER A 123 -3.89 15.32 2.00
CA SER A 123 -3.47 15.42 0.61
C SER A 123 -2.54 16.60 0.33
N ARG A 124 -2.38 17.49 1.30
CA ARG A 124 -1.49 18.66 1.17
C ARG A 124 -0.10 18.39 1.73
N TRP A 125 0.21 17.15 1.99
CA TRP A 125 1.50 16.74 2.59
C TRP A 125 2.71 17.20 1.78
N ASP A 126 2.54 17.41 0.48
CA ASP A 126 3.63 17.74 -0.44
C ASP A 126 3.72 19.23 -0.81
N ASP A 127 2.88 20.08 -0.25
CA ASP A 127 2.80 21.50 -0.68
C ASP A 127 4.15 22.20 -0.60
N ASP A 128 4.83 22.14 0.53
CA ASP A 128 6.12 22.81 0.70
C ASP A 128 7.26 22.04 0.02
N ILE A 129 7.10 20.74 -0.13
CA ILE A 129 8.10 19.91 -0.81
C ILE A 129 8.16 20.29 -2.30
N ARG A 130 7.01 20.52 -2.90
CA ARG A 130 6.93 20.89 -4.30
C ARG A 130 7.65 22.21 -4.58
N LEU A 131 7.59 23.12 -3.62
CA LEU A 131 8.29 24.40 -3.76
C LEU A 131 9.80 24.19 -3.85
N TYR A 132 10.34 23.27 -3.10
CA TYR A 132 11.77 23.00 -3.11
C TYR A 132 12.24 22.24 -4.35
N LYS A 133 11.33 21.56 -5.01
CA LYS A 133 11.68 20.82 -6.21
C LYS A 133 11.94 21.72 -7.41
N ASN A 134 11.40 22.89 -7.40
CA ASN A 134 11.62 23.84 -8.47
C ASN A 134 12.94 24.54 -8.28
#